data_ad4a55a66faafb92901c070b386c5796
#
_entry.id   ad4a55a66faafb92901c070b386c5796
#
_cell.length_a   1.000
_cell.length_b   1.000
_cell.length_c   1.000
_cell.angle_alpha   90.00
_cell.angle_beta   90.00
_cell.angle_gamma   90.00
#
_symmetry.space_group_name_H-M   'P 1'
#
loop_
_entity.id
_entity.type
_entity.pdbx_description
1 polymer ?
#
loop_
_entity_poly.entity_id
_entity_poly.type
_entity_poly.pdbx_seq_one_letter_code
_entity_poly.pdbx_strand_id
1 'polypeptide(L)'
;MPEPSAELDVPVLLAVPDGAVPRYAVAGDAGADLTAAEDVELAPFERRLVGTGVAVAIPEGYAGFVHPRSGLAHRLGLSMVNAPGTIDAGYRGEIKVNLINLDPTTPLRLSRGDRIAQLVVQPVARARFVPVAELPASERGAGGHGSTGGYRAAAPGSGDTPALEGRN
;
A
#
# COMPACT_ATOMS: atom_id res chain seq x y z
N MET A 1 14.33 28.65 4.67
CA MET A 1 13.77 27.51 5.41
C MET A 1 12.36 27.32 4.91
N PRO A 2 11.91 26.14 4.46
CA PRO A 2 10.50 25.95 4.21
C PRO A 2 9.76 26.15 5.54
N GLU A 3 8.62 26.85 5.50
CA GLU A 3 7.76 26.96 6.67
C GLU A 3 7.36 25.54 7.12
N PRO A 4 7.27 25.29 8.46
CA PRO A 4 6.78 24.02 8.94
C PRO A 4 5.39 23.79 8.30
N SER A 5 5.20 22.61 7.69
CA SER A 5 3.89 22.23 7.16
C SER A 5 2.87 22.39 8.28
N ALA A 6 1.79 23.14 8.03
CA ALA A 6 0.73 23.31 9.00
C ALA A 6 0.25 21.93 9.45
N GLU A 7 0.24 21.65 10.75
CA GLU A 7 -0.34 20.44 11.29
C GLU A 7 -1.83 20.42 10.98
N LEU A 8 -2.33 19.26 10.56
CA LEU A 8 -3.74 19.04 10.28
C LEU A 8 -4.36 18.22 11.41
N ASP A 9 -5.34 18.79 12.08
CA ASP A 9 -6.10 18.08 13.10
C ASP A 9 -7.02 17.04 12.43
N VAL A 10 -6.83 15.76 12.77
CA VAL A 10 -7.69 14.66 12.35
C VAL A 10 -8.30 14.01 13.59
N PRO A 11 -9.59 14.24 13.88
CA PRO A 11 -10.28 13.59 14.98
C PRO A 11 -10.24 12.08 14.86
N VAL A 12 -9.93 11.38 15.96
CA VAL A 12 -9.82 9.92 16.04
C VAL A 12 -10.78 9.40 17.09
N LEU A 13 -11.56 8.38 16.71
CA LEU A 13 -12.38 7.56 17.61
C LEU A 13 -11.74 6.18 17.76
N LEU A 14 -11.46 5.74 18.98
CA LEU A 14 -11.05 4.38 19.27
C LEU A 14 -12.29 3.49 19.35
N ALA A 15 -12.42 2.59 18.39
CA ALA A 15 -13.55 1.67 18.26
C ALA A 15 -13.46 0.47 19.22
N VAL A 16 -12.29 0.26 19.85
CA VAL A 16 -12.06 -0.76 20.87
C VAL A 16 -11.37 -0.14 22.09
N PRO A 17 -11.62 -0.64 23.33
CA PRO A 17 -11.11 -0.01 24.57
C PRO A 17 -9.57 0.17 24.59
N ASP A 18 -8.84 -0.77 24.04
CA ASP A 18 -7.38 -0.75 23.99
C ASP A 18 -6.85 -0.41 22.58
N GLY A 19 -7.63 0.28 21.77
CA GLY A 19 -7.21 0.77 20.45
C GLY A 19 -6.05 1.75 20.58
N ALA A 20 -5.19 1.79 19.59
CA ALA A 20 -4.06 2.71 19.56
C ALA A 20 -4.30 3.83 18.55
N VAL A 21 -4.17 5.08 18.97
CA VAL A 21 -4.17 6.23 18.07
C VAL A 21 -3.01 6.07 17.07
N PRO A 22 -3.23 6.29 15.77
CA PRO A 22 -2.17 6.24 14.79
C PRO A 22 -1.01 7.17 15.17
N ARG A 23 0.23 6.71 15.05
CA ARG A 23 1.42 7.47 15.47
C ARG A 23 2.51 7.41 14.42
N TYR A 24 3.18 8.54 14.25
CA TYR A 24 4.44 8.62 13.52
C TYR A 24 5.57 8.04 14.38
N ALA A 25 6.42 7.19 13.81
CA ALA A 25 7.52 6.57 14.55
C ALA A 25 8.63 7.58 14.84
N VAL A 26 8.91 8.46 13.88
CA VAL A 26 9.89 9.55 14.00
C VAL A 26 9.36 10.84 13.37
N ALA A 27 9.92 11.98 13.78
CA ALA A 27 9.59 13.26 13.17
C ALA A 27 9.94 13.25 11.67
N GLY A 28 8.99 13.67 10.84
CA GLY A 28 9.14 13.70 9.38
C GLY A 28 8.64 12.45 8.65
N ASP A 29 8.16 11.42 9.35
CA ASP A 29 7.47 10.32 8.72
C ASP A 29 6.19 10.81 8.01
N ALA A 30 5.90 10.26 6.83
CA ALA A 30 4.67 10.58 6.11
C ALA A 30 3.50 9.68 6.51
N GLY A 31 3.77 8.49 7.03
CA GLY A 31 2.77 7.48 7.40
C GLY A 31 2.67 7.28 8.91
N ALA A 32 1.47 7.43 9.47
CA ALA A 32 1.16 7.07 10.84
C ALA A 32 0.87 5.57 10.93
N ASP A 33 1.52 4.86 11.84
CA ASP A 33 1.34 3.42 12.01
C ASP A 33 -0.09 3.07 12.45
N LEU A 34 -0.67 2.04 11.82
CA LEU A 34 -1.92 1.38 12.18
C LEU A 34 -1.60 -0.01 12.73
N THR A 35 -2.23 -0.35 13.87
CA THR A 35 -1.99 -1.62 14.56
C THR A 35 -3.17 -2.59 14.39
N ALA A 36 -2.91 -3.89 14.48
CA ALA A 36 -3.94 -4.90 14.54
C ALA A 36 -4.74 -4.81 15.85
N ALA A 37 -6.08 -4.83 15.78
CA ALA A 37 -6.95 -4.88 16.94
C ALA A 37 -7.21 -6.30 17.47
N GLU A 38 -6.71 -7.31 16.78
CA GLU A 38 -6.89 -8.73 17.07
C GLU A 38 -5.65 -9.54 16.70
N ASP A 39 -5.53 -10.76 17.22
CA ASP A 39 -4.54 -11.73 16.77
C ASP A 39 -5.01 -12.31 15.42
N VAL A 40 -4.08 -12.45 14.48
CA VAL A 40 -4.37 -12.90 13.12
C VAL A 40 -3.36 -13.95 12.69
N GLU A 41 -3.83 -15.05 12.14
CA GLU A 41 -3.01 -16.00 11.40
C GLU A 41 -3.45 -16.01 9.93
N LEU A 42 -2.48 -15.92 9.02
CA LEU A 42 -2.67 -15.93 7.58
C LEU A 42 -1.87 -17.10 6.99
N ALA A 43 -2.53 -18.08 6.45
CA ALA A 43 -1.88 -19.12 5.65
C ALA A 43 -1.23 -18.52 4.39
N PRO A 44 -0.32 -19.25 3.71
CA PRO A 44 0.20 -18.83 2.41
C PRO A 44 -0.92 -18.43 1.43
N PHE A 45 -0.79 -17.23 0.83
CA PHE A 45 -1.75 -16.62 -0.09
C PHE A 45 -3.16 -16.34 0.49
N GLU A 46 -3.34 -16.52 1.80
CA GLU A 46 -4.59 -16.13 2.45
C GLU A 46 -4.68 -14.60 2.56
N ARG A 47 -5.90 -14.08 2.33
CA ARG A 47 -6.25 -12.68 2.61
C ARG A 47 -7.30 -12.60 3.72
N ARG A 48 -7.17 -11.55 4.55
CA ARG A 48 -8.10 -11.31 5.66
C ARG A 48 -8.28 -9.81 5.90
N LEU A 49 -9.51 -9.43 6.16
CA LEU A 49 -9.84 -8.07 6.58
C LEU A 49 -9.65 -7.94 8.08
N VAL A 50 -8.64 -7.19 8.50
CA VAL A 50 -8.21 -7.04 9.90
C VAL A 50 -8.60 -5.67 10.41
N GLY A 51 -9.27 -5.62 11.56
CA GLY A 51 -9.62 -4.37 12.24
C GLY A 51 -8.38 -3.69 12.84
N THR A 52 -8.41 -2.36 12.87
CA THR A 52 -7.38 -1.55 13.55
C THR A 52 -7.89 -0.96 14.87
N GLY A 53 -9.19 -1.07 15.14
CA GLY A 53 -9.83 -0.42 16.28
C GLY A 53 -9.90 1.10 16.18
N VAL A 54 -9.67 1.69 14.99
CA VAL A 54 -9.58 3.14 14.77
C VAL A 54 -10.57 3.58 13.72
N ALA A 55 -11.33 4.64 14.01
CA ALA A 55 -12.08 5.43 13.04
C ALA A 55 -11.55 6.87 13.05
N VAL A 56 -11.55 7.53 11.89
CA VAL A 56 -11.03 8.90 11.74
C VAL A 56 -12.03 9.80 11.03
N ALA A 57 -11.96 11.10 11.32
CA ALA A 57 -12.71 12.12 10.59
C ALA A 57 -11.74 12.97 9.77
N ILE A 58 -11.43 12.53 8.55
CA ILE A 58 -10.56 13.27 7.65
C ILE A 58 -11.31 14.52 7.16
N PRO A 59 -10.67 15.72 7.22
CA PRO A 59 -11.27 16.96 6.73
C PRO A 59 -11.55 16.95 5.23
N GLU A 60 -12.54 17.75 4.79
CA GLU A 60 -12.78 17.98 3.36
C GLU A 60 -11.53 18.54 2.65
N GLY A 61 -11.32 18.13 1.41
CA GLY A 61 -10.11 18.46 0.64
C GLY A 61 -8.92 17.53 0.91
N TYR A 62 -9.07 16.56 1.83
CA TYR A 62 -8.05 15.55 2.15
C TYR A 62 -8.62 14.14 1.98
N ALA A 63 -7.72 13.19 1.83
CA ALA A 63 -8.02 11.75 1.91
C ALA A 63 -6.93 11.04 2.72
N GLY A 64 -7.29 9.92 3.32
CA GLY A 64 -6.35 9.00 3.92
C GLY A 64 -6.03 7.87 2.96
N PHE A 65 -4.75 7.50 2.89
CA PHE A 65 -4.30 6.35 2.11
C PHE A 65 -3.61 5.36 3.02
N VAL A 66 -4.16 4.16 3.08
CA VAL A 66 -3.58 3.05 3.85
C VAL A 66 -2.61 2.30 2.97
N HIS A 67 -1.35 2.24 3.39
CA HIS A 67 -0.26 1.59 2.67
C HIS A 67 0.30 0.41 3.45
N PRO A 68 0.86 -0.62 2.76
CA PRO A 68 1.69 -1.63 3.41
C PRO A 68 2.92 -1.00 4.07
N ARG A 69 3.50 -1.69 5.03
CA ARG A 69 4.80 -1.33 5.62
C ARG A 69 5.91 -2.07 4.90
N SER A 70 6.87 -1.31 4.35
CA SER A 70 7.98 -1.84 3.53
C SER A 70 8.76 -2.96 4.24
N GLY A 71 9.01 -2.80 5.55
CA GLY A 71 9.73 -3.81 6.33
C GLY A 71 8.98 -5.15 6.47
N LEU A 72 7.64 -5.13 6.58
CA LEU A 72 6.83 -6.35 6.63
C LEU A 72 6.70 -6.97 5.23
N ALA A 73 6.51 -6.14 4.21
CA ALA A 73 6.44 -6.59 2.84
C ALA A 73 7.73 -7.31 2.42
N HIS A 74 8.90 -6.71 2.71
CA HIS A 74 10.18 -7.30 2.34
C HIS A 74 10.54 -8.57 3.11
N ARG A 75 10.36 -8.55 4.45
CA ARG A 75 10.82 -9.67 5.28
C ARG A 75 9.85 -10.82 5.38
N LEU A 76 8.55 -10.54 5.32
CA LEU A 76 7.49 -11.52 5.62
C LEU A 76 6.52 -11.73 4.45
N GLY A 77 6.66 -10.98 3.35
CA GLY A 77 5.71 -11.05 2.27
C GLY A 77 4.31 -10.51 2.63
N LEU A 78 4.16 -9.81 3.77
CA LEU A 78 2.87 -9.23 4.15
C LEU A 78 2.57 -8.00 3.29
N SER A 79 1.42 -8.00 2.63
CA SER A 79 0.96 -6.90 1.78
C SER A 79 -0.54 -6.64 1.98
N MET A 80 -1.10 -5.76 1.13
CA MET A 80 -2.52 -5.43 1.09
C MET A 80 -3.06 -5.69 -0.32
N VAL A 81 -4.26 -6.27 -0.39
CA VAL A 81 -4.89 -6.61 -1.69
C VAL A 81 -5.30 -5.35 -2.47
N ASN A 82 -5.70 -4.30 -1.78
CA ASN A 82 -6.19 -3.04 -2.35
C ASN A 82 -5.29 -1.84 -2.04
N ALA A 83 -3.98 -2.02 -2.02
CA ALA A 83 -3.04 -0.94 -1.73
C ALA A 83 -2.95 0.08 -2.89
N PRO A 84 -3.03 1.40 -2.60
CA PRO A 84 -3.42 1.98 -1.32
C PRO A 84 -4.93 1.88 -1.07
N GLY A 85 -5.32 1.55 0.16
CA GLY A 85 -6.72 1.65 0.58
C GLY A 85 -7.12 3.10 0.79
N THR A 86 -8.21 3.56 0.18
CA THR A 86 -8.66 4.95 0.26
C THR A 86 -9.66 5.14 1.39
N ILE A 87 -9.42 6.13 2.23
CA ILE A 87 -10.31 6.60 3.29
C ILE A 87 -10.82 8.00 2.91
N ASP A 88 -12.07 8.08 2.56
CA ASP A 88 -12.71 9.33 2.16
C ASP A 88 -12.98 10.26 3.35
N ALA A 89 -13.02 11.57 3.12
CA ALA A 89 -13.35 12.56 4.14
C ALA A 89 -14.71 12.32 4.82
N GLY A 90 -15.68 11.75 4.11
CA GLY A 90 -17.01 11.40 4.63
C GLY A 90 -17.08 10.05 5.38
N TYR A 91 -16.03 9.21 5.34
CA TYR A 91 -16.03 7.92 6.02
C TYR A 91 -15.91 8.08 7.54
N ARG A 92 -16.70 7.31 8.30
CA ARG A 92 -16.71 7.33 9.77
C ARG A 92 -16.64 5.93 10.39
N GLY A 93 -16.54 4.89 9.57
CA GLY A 93 -16.37 3.52 10.03
C GLY A 93 -14.94 3.23 10.50
N GLU A 94 -14.77 2.10 11.13
CA GLU A 94 -13.46 1.57 11.49
C GLU A 94 -12.59 1.35 10.26
N ILE A 95 -11.34 1.80 10.30
CA ILE A 95 -10.34 1.47 9.30
C ILE A 95 -10.01 -0.03 9.44
N LYS A 96 -10.25 -0.77 8.38
CA LYS A 96 -9.87 -2.19 8.29
C LYS A 96 -8.87 -2.38 7.16
N VAL A 97 -7.87 -3.21 7.42
CA VAL A 97 -6.78 -3.48 6.48
C VAL A 97 -6.98 -4.84 5.84
N ASN A 98 -7.09 -4.88 4.51
CA ASN A 98 -7.25 -6.13 3.76
C ASN A 98 -5.87 -6.74 3.50
N LEU A 99 -5.34 -7.43 4.50
CA LEU A 99 -4.01 -8.07 4.46
C LEU A 99 -4.00 -9.30 3.55
N ILE A 100 -2.83 -9.59 2.99
CA ILE A 100 -2.52 -10.82 2.26
C ILE A 100 -1.12 -11.29 2.62
N ASN A 101 -0.97 -12.60 2.86
CA ASN A 101 0.33 -13.25 3.00
C ASN A 101 0.81 -13.70 1.62
N LEU A 102 1.86 -13.10 1.08
CA LEU A 102 2.45 -13.45 -0.21
C LEU A 102 3.61 -14.45 -0.09
N ASP A 103 3.96 -14.90 1.15
CA ASP A 103 4.90 -16.00 1.30
C ASP A 103 4.25 -17.31 0.79
N PRO A 104 4.93 -18.07 -0.08
CA PRO A 104 4.34 -19.26 -0.68
C PRO A 104 4.27 -20.47 0.26
N THR A 105 4.97 -20.46 1.39
CA THR A 105 5.17 -21.65 2.23
C THR A 105 4.92 -21.42 3.72
N THR A 106 5.12 -20.17 4.20
CA THR A 106 5.18 -19.88 5.63
C THR A 106 3.92 -19.16 6.08
N PRO A 107 3.13 -19.72 7.03
CA PRO A 107 2.04 -19.00 7.68
C PRO A 107 2.58 -17.80 8.45
N LEU A 108 1.82 -16.70 8.45
CA LEU A 108 2.18 -15.46 9.11
C LEU A 108 1.28 -15.24 10.32
N ARG A 109 1.90 -14.95 11.47
CA ARG A 109 1.18 -14.64 12.71
C ARG A 109 1.44 -13.21 13.11
N LEU A 110 0.37 -12.50 13.35
CA LEU A 110 0.34 -11.13 13.84
C LEU A 110 -0.39 -11.12 15.16
N SER A 111 0.17 -10.45 16.15
CA SER A 111 -0.48 -10.26 17.43
C SER A 111 -1.21 -8.91 17.47
N ARG A 112 -2.23 -8.83 18.30
CA ARG A 112 -2.86 -7.55 18.65
C ARG A 112 -1.80 -6.53 19.06
N GLY A 113 -1.86 -5.33 18.50
CA GLY A 113 -0.89 -4.26 18.71
C GLY A 113 0.27 -4.25 17.71
N ASP A 114 0.45 -5.30 16.91
CA ASP A 114 1.44 -5.27 15.84
C ASP A 114 1.09 -4.21 14.80
N ARG A 115 2.09 -3.47 14.35
CA ARG A 115 1.96 -2.46 13.30
C ARG A 115 1.82 -3.13 11.95
N ILE A 116 0.62 -3.14 11.36
CA ILE A 116 0.27 -3.91 10.16
C ILE A 116 0.20 -3.07 8.89
N ALA A 117 -0.01 -1.76 9.02
CA ALA A 117 -0.13 -0.82 7.91
C ALA A 117 0.29 0.58 8.36
N GLN A 118 0.22 1.56 7.45
CA GLN A 118 0.43 2.96 7.75
C GLN A 118 -0.59 3.83 7.03
N LEU A 119 -1.07 4.88 7.70
CA LEU A 119 -2.01 5.86 7.18
C LEU A 119 -1.28 7.12 6.77
N VAL A 120 -1.39 7.51 5.51
CA VAL A 120 -0.91 8.79 4.97
C VAL A 120 -2.11 9.68 4.71
N VAL A 121 -2.16 10.88 5.29
CA VAL A 121 -3.19 11.88 5.01
C VAL A 121 -2.59 12.96 4.13
N GLN A 122 -3.25 13.23 3.00
CA GLN A 122 -2.76 14.22 2.03
C GLN A 122 -3.91 14.97 1.35
N PRO A 123 -3.68 16.20 0.85
CA PRO A 123 -4.67 16.93 0.09
C PRO A 123 -4.99 16.21 -1.22
N VAL A 124 -6.26 16.27 -1.62
CA VAL A 124 -6.72 15.68 -2.88
C VAL A 124 -7.57 16.67 -3.66
N ALA A 125 -7.32 16.76 -4.97
CA ALA A 125 -8.16 17.53 -5.87
C ALA A 125 -9.42 16.72 -6.25
N ARG A 126 -10.58 17.36 -6.21
CA ARG A 126 -11.81 16.79 -6.74
C ARG A 126 -11.95 17.17 -8.21
N ALA A 127 -11.70 16.22 -9.11
CA ALA A 127 -11.82 16.43 -10.53
C ALA A 127 -13.30 16.54 -10.96
N ARG A 128 -13.59 17.50 -11.84
CA ARG A 128 -14.84 17.56 -12.60
C ARG A 128 -14.57 16.98 -14.00
N PHE A 129 -15.05 15.78 -14.26
CA PHE A 129 -14.91 15.15 -15.57
C PHE A 129 -15.86 15.78 -16.57
N VAL A 130 -15.30 16.32 -17.66
CA VAL A 130 -16.03 16.99 -18.73
C VAL A 130 -15.85 16.18 -20.01
N PRO A 131 -16.90 15.59 -20.58
CA PRO A 131 -16.82 14.91 -21.86
C PRO A 131 -16.42 15.90 -22.96
N VAL A 132 -15.47 15.52 -23.81
CA VAL A 132 -15.01 16.27 -24.95
C VAL A 132 -14.97 15.36 -26.18
N ALA A 133 -15.07 15.93 -27.39
CA ALA A 133 -14.98 15.15 -28.61
C ALA A 133 -13.55 14.70 -28.90
N GLU A 134 -12.56 15.47 -28.46
CA GLU A 134 -11.13 15.18 -28.68
C GLU A 134 -10.32 15.70 -27.50
N LEU A 135 -9.27 14.95 -27.13
CA LEU A 135 -8.31 15.35 -26.07
C LEU A 135 -7.24 16.28 -26.64
N PRO A 136 -6.74 17.25 -25.86
CA PRO A 136 -5.61 18.07 -26.27
C PRO A 136 -4.41 17.22 -26.67
N ALA A 137 -3.68 17.61 -27.69
CA ALA A 137 -2.46 16.93 -28.10
C ALA A 137 -1.40 16.96 -27.01
N SER A 138 -0.61 15.89 -26.91
CA SER A 138 0.54 15.80 -26.01
C SER A 138 1.71 15.10 -26.70
N GLU A 139 2.95 15.38 -26.28
CA GLU A 139 4.16 14.74 -26.83
C GLU A 139 4.13 13.21 -26.65
N ARG A 140 3.53 12.72 -25.58
CA ARG A 140 3.39 11.27 -25.31
C ARG A 140 2.30 10.61 -26.15
N GLY A 141 1.28 11.35 -26.56
CA GLY A 141 0.11 10.84 -27.28
C GLY A 141 -0.53 9.64 -26.57
N ALA A 142 -0.83 8.58 -27.32
CA ALA A 142 -1.40 7.33 -26.82
C ALA A 142 -0.34 6.32 -26.31
N GLY A 143 0.92 6.68 -26.26
CA GLY A 143 2.01 5.79 -25.82
C GLY A 143 1.90 5.40 -24.35
N GLY A 144 1.86 4.09 -24.09
CA GLY A 144 1.75 3.50 -22.74
C GLY A 144 2.47 2.16 -22.66
N HIS A 145 2.28 1.43 -21.55
CA HIS A 145 2.75 0.05 -21.35
C HIS A 145 4.22 -0.21 -21.72
N GLY A 146 5.13 0.68 -21.27
CA GLY A 146 6.56 0.55 -21.52
C GLY A 146 7.04 1.17 -22.84
N SER A 147 6.23 2.01 -23.53
CA SER A 147 6.63 2.70 -24.75
C SER A 147 7.92 3.55 -24.61
N THR A 148 8.32 3.90 -23.40
CA THR A 148 9.58 4.62 -23.08
C THR A 148 10.77 3.70 -22.84
N GLY A 149 10.61 2.38 -22.98
CA GLY A 149 11.66 1.39 -22.72
C GLY A 149 11.85 1.09 -21.23
N GLY A 150 12.92 0.34 -20.89
CA GLY A 150 13.29 0.06 -19.48
C GLY A 150 13.61 -1.39 -19.14
N TYR A 151 13.17 -2.34 -19.95
CA TYR A 151 13.52 -3.76 -19.78
C TYR A 151 14.32 -4.23 -20.99
N ARG A 152 15.54 -4.69 -20.76
CA ARG A 152 16.31 -5.45 -21.74
C ARG A 152 16.15 -6.93 -21.42
N ALA A 153 15.44 -7.67 -22.27
CA ALA A 153 15.47 -9.12 -22.19
C ALA A 153 16.95 -9.56 -22.34
N ALA A 154 17.41 -10.46 -21.47
CA ALA A 154 18.68 -11.13 -21.69
C ALA A 154 18.59 -11.82 -23.06
N ALA A 155 19.61 -11.62 -23.91
CA ALA A 155 19.72 -12.38 -25.14
C ALA A 155 19.66 -13.87 -24.80
N PRO A 156 18.91 -14.70 -25.55
CA PRO A 156 18.96 -16.16 -25.36
C PRO A 156 20.42 -16.58 -25.48
N GLY A 157 20.95 -17.13 -24.39
CA GLY A 157 22.32 -17.64 -24.37
C GLY A 157 22.53 -18.58 -25.53
N SER A 158 23.62 -18.35 -26.30
CA SER A 158 24.13 -19.33 -27.25
C SER A 158 24.48 -20.59 -26.47
N GLY A 159 23.53 -21.55 -26.45
CA GLY A 159 23.77 -22.85 -25.87
C GLY A 159 24.85 -23.54 -26.66
N ASP A 160 26.06 -23.61 -26.11
CA ASP A 160 27.08 -24.58 -26.52
C ASP A 160 26.48 -25.96 -26.26
N THR A 161 26.04 -26.60 -27.33
CA THR A 161 25.73 -28.03 -27.34
C THR A 161 27.06 -28.77 -27.35
N PRO A 162 27.45 -29.51 -26.28
CA PRO A 162 28.66 -30.32 -26.35
C PRO A 162 28.48 -31.40 -27.42
N ALA A 163 29.33 -31.42 -28.39
CA ALA A 163 29.43 -32.49 -29.38
C ALA A 163 29.70 -33.82 -28.65
N LEU A 164 28.76 -34.76 -28.76
CA LEU A 164 29.00 -36.15 -28.37
C LEU A 164 30.02 -36.78 -29.37
N GLU A 165 31.32 -36.77 -29.00
CA GLU A 165 32.29 -37.59 -29.66
C GLU A 165 31.99 -39.08 -29.45
N GLY A 166 31.78 -39.76 -30.54
CA GLY A 166 31.60 -41.20 -30.59
C GLY A 166 32.83 -41.95 -30.10
N ARG A 167 32.63 -42.94 -29.26
CA ARG A 167 33.62 -44.00 -29.01
C ARG A 167 33.21 -45.26 -29.74
N ASN A 168 34.10 -45.68 -30.60
CA ASN A 168 34.16 -47.07 -31.15
C ASN A 168 34.30 -48.09 -30.01
#